data_9e90740dd9b8e6263a29a6d245725099
#
_entry.id   9e90740dd9b8e6263a29a6d245725099
#
_cell.length_a   1.000
_cell.length_b   1.000
_cell.length_c   1.000
_cell.angle_alpha   90.00
_cell.angle_beta   90.00
_cell.angle_gamma   90.00
#
_symmetry.space_group_name_H-M   'P 1'
#
loop_
_entity.id
_entity.type
_entity.pdbx_description
1 polymer ?
#
loop_
_entity_poly.entity_id
_entity_poly.type
_entity_poly.pdbx_seq_one_letter_code
_entity_poly.pdbx_strand_id
1 'polypeptide(L)'
;MFAFGLCNASLFAASILPLATAYYVCEGLGLESGINKRMHEAPTFYALYTGLIALSALAVMVLREKDQIPVILLSQVANGILLPLVLIYMLRLINRKDLMGDYCNTKTFNAIAWTTCVITILLTLIWVLSSFWNRRA
;
A
#
# COMPACT_ATOMS: atom_id res chain seq x y z
N MET A 1 -12.23 7.37 -25.68
CA MET A 1 -12.93 6.86 -24.48
C MET A 1 -11.97 6.19 -23.50
N PHE A 2 -11.19 5.19 -23.92
CA PHE A 2 -10.24 4.48 -23.02
C PHE A 2 -9.17 5.39 -22.37
N ALA A 3 -8.53 6.25 -23.15
CA ALA A 3 -7.51 7.21 -22.65
C ALA A 3 -8.08 8.19 -21.61
N PHE A 4 -9.31 8.65 -21.80
CA PHE A 4 -10.00 9.49 -20.80
C PHE A 4 -10.24 8.75 -19.48
N GLY A 5 -10.63 7.46 -19.55
CA GLY A 5 -10.80 6.63 -18.37
C GLY A 5 -9.50 6.44 -17.60
N LEU A 6 -8.40 6.16 -18.30
CA LEU A 6 -7.07 6.04 -17.70
C LEU A 6 -6.58 7.35 -17.06
N CYS A 7 -6.78 8.48 -17.74
CA CYS A 7 -6.41 9.78 -17.21
C CYS A 7 -7.19 10.09 -15.91
N ASN A 8 -8.49 9.86 -15.90
CA ASN A 8 -9.31 10.08 -14.73
C ASN A 8 -8.92 9.16 -13.56
N ALA A 9 -8.70 7.87 -13.84
CA ALA A 9 -8.27 6.90 -12.83
C ALA A 9 -6.90 7.25 -12.22
N SER A 10 -5.94 7.70 -13.04
CA SER A 10 -4.62 8.11 -12.57
C SER A 10 -4.65 9.39 -11.73
N LEU A 11 -5.46 10.38 -12.11
CA LEU A 11 -5.66 11.59 -11.30
C LEU A 11 -6.29 11.26 -9.93
N PHE A 12 -7.27 10.37 -9.92
CA PHE A 12 -7.92 9.93 -8.70
C PHE A 12 -6.94 9.18 -7.78
N ALA A 13 -6.18 8.25 -8.35
CA ALA A 13 -5.15 7.52 -7.61
C ALA A 13 -4.05 8.44 -7.07
N ALA A 14 -3.58 9.40 -7.88
CA ALA A 14 -2.56 10.37 -7.48
C ALA A 14 -3.02 11.28 -6.32
N SER A 15 -4.31 11.48 -6.14
CA SER A 15 -4.88 12.26 -5.03
C SER A 15 -5.08 11.41 -3.78
N ILE A 16 -5.62 10.20 -3.92
CA ILE A 16 -6.03 9.36 -2.78
C ILE A 16 -4.86 8.63 -2.13
N LEU A 17 -3.90 8.11 -2.92
CA LEU A 17 -2.80 7.33 -2.34
C LEU A 17 -1.90 8.15 -1.39
N PRO A 18 -1.44 9.36 -1.75
CA PRO A 18 -0.69 10.20 -0.83
C PRO A 18 -1.50 10.61 0.40
N LEU A 19 -2.81 10.84 0.22
CA LEU A 19 -3.71 11.17 1.31
C LEU A 19 -3.82 10.04 2.32
N ALA A 20 -4.10 8.81 1.86
CA ALA A 20 -4.17 7.63 2.71
C ALA A 20 -2.83 7.40 3.44
N THR A 21 -1.71 7.55 2.74
CA THR A 21 -0.37 7.42 3.34
C THR A 21 -0.14 8.46 4.44
N ALA A 22 -0.53 9.71 4.21
CA ALA A 22 -0.42 10.77 5.21
C ALA A 22 -1.26 10.47 6.45
N TYR A 23 -2.48 9.92 6.28
CA TYR A 23 -3.31 9.47 7.39
C TYR A 23 -2.64 8.37 8.21
N TYR A 24 -2.19 7.29 7.55
CA TYR A 24 -1.55 6.16 8.24
C TYR A 24 -0.29 6.56 8.99
N VAL A 25 0.53 7.43 8.41
CA VAL A 25 1.76 7.91 9.06
C VAL A 25 1.42 8.78 10.27
N CYS A 26 0.48 9.71 10.14
CA CYS A 26 0.07 10.57 11.26
C CYS A 26 -0.58 9.77 12.38
N GLU A 27 -1.48 8.84 12.07
CA GLU A 27 -2.08 7.94 13.07
C GLU A 27 -1.04 7.05 13.75
N GLY A 28 -0.11 6.46 12.98
CA GLY A 28 0.96 5.64 13.52
C GLY A 28 1.92 6.38 14.45
N LEU A 29 2.12 7.68 14.23
CA LEU A 29 2.94 8.56 15.06
C LEU A 29 2.15 9.26 16.18
N GLY A 30 0.83 9.06 16.24
CA GLY A 30 -0.04 9.74 17.21
C GLY A 30 -0.19 11.24 16.96
N LEU A 31 0.03 11.67 15.71
CA LEU A 31 -0.09 13.06 15.30
C LEU A 31 -1.52 13.36 14.84
N GLU A 32 -1.91 14.62 14.97
CA GLU A 32 -3.22 15.05 14.49
C GLU A 32 -3.33 14.88 12.96
N SER A 33 -4.36 14.17 12.52
CA SER A 33 -4.65 13.91 11.12
C SER A 33 -6.10 14.27 10.80
N GLY A 34 -6.36 14.76 9.61
CA GLY A 34 -7.70 15.00 9.12
C GLY A 34 -7.83 16.11 8.10
N ILE A 35 -8.56 15.83 7.02
CA ILE A 35 -8.89 16.82 5.97
C ILE A 35 -9.77 17.96 6.52
N ASN A 36 -10.51 17.69 7.58
CA ASN A 36 -11.43 18.64 8.18
C ASN A 36 -10.74 19.66 9.11
N LYS A 37 -9.44 19.46 9.37
CA LYS A 37 -8.61 20.36 10.17
C LYS A 37 -7.93 21.40 9.30
N ARG A 38 -7.76 22.61 9.84
CA ARG A 38 -7.04 23.67 9.13
C ARG A 38 -5.52 23.36 9.09
N MET A 39 -4.82 23.93 8.12
CA MET A 39 -3.36 23.76 7.97
C MET A 39 -2.57 24.08 9.25
N HIS A 40 -3.08 24.98 10.10
CA HIS A 40 -2.47 25.32 11.40
C HIS A 40 -2.68 24.25 12.48
N GLU A 41 -3.72 23.42 12.35
CA GLU A 41 -4.07 22.39 13.33
C GLU A 41 -3.36 21.06 13.06
N ALA A 42 -3.11 20.75 11.78
CA ALA A 42 -2.41 19.52 11.38
C ALA A 42 -1.30 19.80 10.34
N PRO A 43 -0.27 20.60 10.67
CA PRO A 43 0.74 21.01 9.72
C PRO A 43 1.53 19.82 9.16
N THR A 44 1.82 18.82 9.98
CA THR A 44 2.56 17.61 9.57
C THR A 44 1.79 16.77 8.55
N PHE A 45 0.47 16.66 8.71
CA PHE A 45 -0.39 15.96 7.76
C PHE A 45 -0.35 16.60 6.37
N TYR A 46 -0.53 17.92 6.30
CA TYR A 46 -0.48 18.65 5.03
C TYR A 46 0.92 18.68 4.41
N ALA A 47 1.96 18.77 5.24
CA ALA A 47 3.34 18.72 4.77
C ALA A 47 3.69 17.34 4.19
N LEU A 48 3.24 16.24 4.82
CA LEU A 48 3.40 14.89 4.28
C LEU A 48 2.63 14.70 2.97
N TYR A 49 1.37 15.14 2.93
CA TYR A 49 0.54 15.01 1.74
C TYR A 49 1.14 15.76 0.53
N THR A 50 1.46 17.04 0.69
CA THR A 50 2.08 17.85 -0.35
C THR A 50 3.50 17.39 -0.69
N GLY A 51 4.26 16.96 0.30
CA GLY A 51 5.61 16.42 0.12
C GLY A 51 5.63 15.14 -0.72
N LEU A 52 4.71 14.22 -0.47
CA LEU A 52 4.59 12.99 -1.26
C LEU A 52 4.21 13.27 -2.71
N ILE A 53 3.28 14.20 -2.96
CA ILE A 53 2.91 14.60 -4.33
C ILE A 53 4.08 15.28 -5.04
N ALA A 54 4.74 16.22 -4.38
CA ALA A 54 5.89 16.93 -4.94
C ALA A 54 7.05 15.97 -5.23
N LEU A 55 7.35 15.05 -4.33
CA LEU A 55 8.40 14.03 -4.50
C LEU A 55 8.08 13.11 -5.69
N SER A 56 6.82 12.69 -5.83
CA SER A 56 6.37 11.85 -6.94
C SER A 56 6.50 12.58 -8.28
N ALA A 57 6.10 13.85 -8.33
CA ALA A 57 6.22 14.67 -9.52
C ALA A 57 7.68 14.90 -9.93
N LEU A 58 8.55 15.20 -8.95
CA LEU A 58 10.00 15.33 -9.19
C LEU A 58 10.62 14.02 -9.68
N ALA A 59 10.24 12.90 -9.10
CA ALA A 59 10.72 11.59 -9.52
C ALA A 59 10.39 11.30 -10.99
N VAL A 60 9.16 11.60 -11.42
CA VAL A 60 8.75 11.41 -12.82
C VAL A 60 9.48 12.37 -13.78
N MET A 61 9.76 13.62 -13.35
CA MET A 61 10.51 14.58 -14.16
C MET A 61 11.98 14.22 -14.34
N VAL A 62 12.61 13.62 -13.32
CA VAL A 62 14.03 13.25 -13.33
C VAL A 62 14.27 11.91 -14.00
N LEU A 63 13.35 10.96 -13.85
CA LEU A 63 13.46 9.64 -14.46
C LEU A 63 13.19 9.70 -15.96
N ARG A 64 14.08 9.11 -16.76
CA ARG A 64 13.86 8.95 -18.20
C ARG A 64 12.71 7.97 -18.44
N GLU A 65 12.01 8.14 -19.55
CA GLU A 65 10.86 7.30 -19.93
C GLU A 65 11.17 5.79 -19.87
N LYS A 66 12.37 5.40 -20.28
CA LYS A 66 12.82 3.99 -20.24
C LYS A 66 13.05 3.44 -18.84
N ASP A 67 13.30 4.29 -17.86
CA ASP A 67 13.59 3.90 -16.47
C ASP A 67 12.31 3.90 -15.61
N GLN A 68 11.23 4.50 -16.07
CA GLN A 68 9.94 4.57 -15.37
C GLN A 68 9.29 3.18 -15.25
N ILE A 69 9.30 2.37 -16.31
CA ILE A 69 8.70 1.03 -16.29
C ILE A 69 9.40 0.10 -15.29
N PRO A 70 10.74 -0.01 -15.24
CA PRO A 70 11.42 -0.77 -14.21
C PRO A 70 11.11 -0.32 -12.78
N VAL A 71 10.98 0.98 -12.53
CA VAL A 71 10.64 1.52 -11.20
C VAL A 71 9.22 1.13 -10.79
N ILE A 72 8.25 1.22 -11.70
CA ILE A 72 6.87 0.77 -11.45
C ILE A 72 6.85 -0.72 -11.12
N LEU A 73 7.54 -1.55 -11.91
CA LEU A 73 7.63 -2.99 -11.67
C LEU A 73 8.28 -3.31 -10.31
N LEU A 74 9.36 -2.61 -9.96
CA LEU A 74 10.03 -2.79 -8.67
C LEU A 74 9.10 -2.44 -7.51
N SER A 75 8.32 -1.36 -7.63
CA SER A 75 7.32 -0.97 -6.64
C SER A 75 6.24 -2.03 -6.46
N GLN A 76 5.77 -2.64 -7.56
CA GLN A 76 4.80 -3.73 -7.51
C GLN A 76 5.37 -4.99 -6.85
N VAL A 77 6.63 -5.31 -7.11
CA VAL A 77 7.34 -6.42 -6.44
C VAL A 77 7.41 -6.19 -4.93
N ALA A 78 7.83 -5.01 -4.53
CA ALA A 78 7.91 -4.64 -3.12
C ALA A 78 6.53 -4.74 -2.43
N ASN A 79 5.49 -4.25 -3.09
CA ASN A 79 4.12 -4.34 -2.60
C ASN A 79 3.64 -5.80 -2.48
N GLY A 80 3.96 -6.64 -3.48
CA GLY A 80 3.67 -8.07 -3.46
C GLY A 80 4.34 -8.82 -2.31
N ILE A 81 5.56 -8.43 -1.92
CA ILE A 81 6.27 -9.03 -0.78
C ILE A 81 5.70 -8.54 0.56
N LEU A 82 5.29 -7.27 0.63
CA LEU A 82 4.71 -6.70 1.85
C LEU A 82 3.30 -7.21 2.15
N LEU A 83 2.51 -7.55 1.13
CA LEU A 83 1.12 -7.97 1.26
C LEU A 83 0.94 -9.19 2.17
N PRO A 84 1.69 -10.32 2.03
CA PRO A 84 1.60 -11.44 2.96
C PRO A 84 1.93 -11.06 4.41
N LEU A 85 2.92 -10.19 4.59
CA LEU A 85 3.34 -9.74 5.91
C LEU A 85 2.22 -8.97 6.61
N VAL A 86 1.59 -8.05 5.91
CA VAL A 86 0.43 -7.29 6.41
C VAL A 86 -0.73 -8.23 6.72
N LEU A 87 -1.03 -9.20 5.85
CA LEU A 87 -2.11 -10.18 6.07
C LEU A 87 -1.86 -11.02 7.35
N ILE A 88 -0.64 -11.46 7.59
CA ILE A 88 -0.29 -12.22 8.80
C ILE A 88 -0.51 -11.36 10.06
N TYR A 89 -0.08 -10.11 10.04
CA TYR A 89 -0.30 -9.19 11.16
C TYR A 89 -1.79 -8.92 11.41
N MET A 90 -2.55 -8.67 10.34
CA MET A 90 -4.00 -8.48 10.43
C MET A 90 -4.71 -9.70 10.99
N LEU A 91 -4.35 -10.91 10.55
CA LEU A 91 -4.92 -12.16 11.07
C LEU A 91 -4.58 -12.37 12.55
N ARG A 92 -3.36 -12.05 12.98
CA ARG A 92 -2.98 -12.10 14.39
C ARG A 92 -3.77 -11.10 15.22
N LEU A 93 -3.98 -9.90 14.71
CA LEU A 93 -4.68 -8.82 15.41
C LEU A 93 -6.16 -9.17 15.61
N ILE A 94 -6.85 -9.64 14.55
CA ILE A 94 -8.27 -10.03 14.58
C ILE A 94 -8.53 -11.21 15.54
N ASN A 95 -7.54 -12.08 15.75
CA ASN A 95 -7.66 -13.24 16.65
C ASN A 95 -7.33 -12.91 18.12
N ARG A 96 -6.89 -11.70 18.44
CA ARG A 96 -6.61 -11.27 19.82
C ARG A 96 -7.89 -10.85 20.52
N LYS A 97 -8.31 -11.64 21.49
CA LYS A 97 -9.49 -11.36 22.33
C LYS A 97 -9.37 -10.06 23.13
N ASP A 98 -8.15 -9.70 23.55
CA ASP A 98 -7.86 -8.49 24.31
C ASP A 98 -8.21 -7.20 23.54
N LEU A 99 -8.17 -7.26 22.20
CA LEU A 99 -8.42 -6.11 21.32
C LEU A 99 -9.83 -6.15 20.69
N MET A 100 -10.30 -7.34 20.33
CA MET A 100 -11.55 -7.53 19.58
C MET A 100 -12.73 -7.96 20.45
N GLY A 101 -12.50 -8.35 21.71
CA GLY A 101 -13.56 -8.80 22.58
C GLY A 101 -14.41 -9.92 21.97
N ASP A 102 -15.72 -9.68 21.85
CA ASP A 102 -16.68 -10.63 21.27
C ASP A 102 -16.66 -10.68 19.71
N TYR A 103 -15.95 -9.75 19.07
CA TYR A 103 -15.84 -9.67 17.60
C TYR A 103 -14.66 -10.46 17.03
N CYS A 104 -14.13 -11.42 17.79
CA CYS A 104 -13.10 -12.32 17.30
C CYS A 104 -13.57 -13.13 16.10
N ASN A 105 -12.65 -13.42 15.18
CA ASN A 105 -12.94 -14.15 13.96
C ASN A 105 -13.40 -15.58 14.30
N THR A 106 -14.46 -16.06 13.66
CA THR A 106 -14.94 -17.45 13.79
C THR A 106 -13.94 -18.43 13.18
N LYS A 107 -13.92 -19.67 13.66
CA LYS A 107 -12.99 -20.72 13.19
C LYS A 107 -13.03 -20.90 11.67
N THR A 108 -14.21 -20.82 11.06
CA THR A 108 -14.40 -20.95 9.62
C THR A 108 -13.79 -19.77 8.86
N PHE A 109 -14.05 -18.54 9.28
CA PHE A 109 -13.46 -17.35 8.67
C PHE A 109 -11.94 -17.31 8.84
N ASN A 110 -11.45 -17.78 10.00
CA ASN A 110 -10.02 -17.86 10.25
C ASN A 110 -9.33 -18.88 9.32
N ALA A 111 -9.96 -20.03 9.08
CA ALA A 111 -9.45 -21.04 8.13
C ALA A 111 -9.39 -20.48 6.71
N ILE A 112 -10.43 -19.79 6.24
CA ILE A 112 -10.45 -19.15 4.91
C ILE A 112 -9.35 -18.10 4.82
N ALA A 113 -9.21 -17.25 5.81
CA ALA A 113 -8.22 -16.17 5.82
C ALA A 113 -6.77 -16.72 5.84
N TRP A 114 -6.49 -17.78 6.62
CA TRP A 114 -5.18 -18.44 6.59
C TRP A 114 -4.90 -19.13 5.26
N THR A 115 -5.90 -19.76 4.66
CA THR A 115 -5.78 -20.37 3.32
C THR A 115 -5.43 -19.30 2.27
N THR A 116 -6.13 -18.17 2.29
CA THR A 116 -5.83 -17.05 1.39
C THR A 116 -4.41 -16.52 1.61
N CYS A 117 -3.97 -16.39 2.86
CA CYS A 117 -2.63 -15.96 3.20
C CYS A 117 -1.56 -16.92 2.63
N VAL A 118 -1.74 -18.23 2.80
CA VAL A 118 -0.82 -19.25 2.29
C VAL A 118 -0.77 -19.22 0.75
N ILE A 119 -1.92 -19.13 0.09
CA ILE A 119 -1.99 -19.04 -1.37
C ILE A 119 -1.24 -17.79 -1.86
N THR A 120 -1.45 -16.64 -1.22
CA THR A 120 -0.77 -15.39 -1.60
C THR A 120 0.74 -15.49 -1.43
N ILE A 121 1.22 -16.10 -0.33
CA ILE A 121 2.64 -16.34 -0.10
C ILE A 121 3.22 -17.24 -1.20
N LEU A 122 2.56 -18.34 -1.53
CA LEU A 122 3.01 -19.27 -2.56
C LEU A 122 3.09 -18.59 -3.93
N LEU A 123 2.06 -17.83 -4.31
CA LEU A 123 2.06 -17.09 -5.58
C LEU A 123 3.19 -16.05 -5.63
N THR A 124 3.41 -15.32 -4.55
CA THR A 124 4.50 -14.34 -4.47
C THR A 124 5.86 -15.03 -4.60
N LEU A 125 6.08 -16.16 -3.91
CA LEU A 125 7.32 -16.93 -4.00
C LEU A 125 7.56 -17.47 -5.42
N ILE A 126 6.54 -18.07 -6.04
CA ILE A 126 6.63 -18.57 -7.42
C ILE A 126 6.99 -17.43 -8.37
N TRP A 127 6.36 -16.27 -8.22
CA TRP A 127 6.62 -15.12 -9.07
C TRP A 127 8.04 -14.57 -8.89
N VAL A 128 8.51 -14.44 -7.65
CA VAL A 128 9.87 -13.99 -7.34
C VAL A 128 10.90 -14.97 -7.90
N LEU A 129 10.72 -16.28 -7.67
CA LEU A 129 11.61 -17.30 -8.18
C LEU A 129 11.67 -17.32 -9.73
N SER A 130 10.51 -17.23 -10.37
CA SER A 130 10.39 -17.12 -11.82
C SER A 130 11.12 -15.89 -12.39
N SER A 131 11.00 -14.75 -11.71
CA SER A 131 11.69 -13.52 -12.09
C SER A 131 13.21 -13.63 -12.00
N PHE A 132 13.71 -14.34 -10.98
CA PHE A 132 15.15 -14.61 -10.85
C PHE A 132 15.66 -15.61 -11.89
N TRP A 133 14.86 -16.64 -12.21
CA TRP A 133 15.23 -17.64 -13.20
C TRP A 133 15.34 -17.04 -14.60
N ASN A 134 14.37 -16.22 -14.97
CA ASN A 134 14.33 -15.56 -16.29
C ASN A 134 15.43 -14.49 -16.50
N ARG A 135 16.06 -14.00 -15.42
CA ARG A 135 17.21 -13.08 -15.52
C ARG A 135 18.54 -13.79 -15.71
N ARG A 136 18.59 -15.12 -15.48
CA ARG A 136 19.80 -15.92 -15.62
C ARG A 136 19.85 -16.71 -16.93
N ALA A 137 18.74 -16.82 -17.65
CA ALA A 137 18.64 -17.39 -18.98
C ALA A 137 18.76 -16.30 -20.06
#